data_13e8f87e1fb26bf4007194724b2cb590
#
_entry.id   13e8f87e1fb26bf4007194724b2cb590
#
_cell.length_a   1.000
_cell.length_b   1.000
_cell.length_c   1.000
_cell.angle_alpha   90.00
_cell.angle_beta   90.00
_cell.angle_gamma   90.00
#
_symmetry.space_group_name_H-M   'P 1'
#
loop_
_entity.id
_entity.type
_entity.pdbx_description
1 polymer ?
#
loop_
_entity_poly.entity_id
_entity_poly.type
_entity_poly.pdbx_seq_one_letter_code
_entity_poly.pdbx_strand_id
1 'polypeptide(L)'
;MLFRSIGPDEYKEHVDNNAYTNYMAHENMRLAAQVIACIRDEKKDIYGKIQKLMQEEGTSLEQLEEELKDKMKKLYLPQPDEKTGIIPQFDGYFDLKEIDLSVYKNASVVGTIFHDYSGEDVQGMQAGKQADIVELLYQMEDITTPDNKAKN
;
A
#
# COMPACT_ATOMS: atom_id res chain seq x y z
N MET A 1 6.17 10.83 0.07
CA MET A 1 7.12 9.75 -0.33
C MET A 1 7.48 8.95 0.91
N LEU A 2 7.28 7.64 0.87
CA LEU A 2 7.71 6.72 1.92
C LEU A 2 8.97 5.99 1.42
N PHE A 3 10.07 6.13 2.17
CA PHE A 3 11.36 5.56 1.80
C PHE A 3 11.62 4.28 2.56
N ARG A 4 12.30 3.33 1.92
CA ARG A 4 12.77 2.07 2.51
C ARG A 4 11.69 1.37 3.30
N SER A 5 10.49 1.31 2.73
CA SER A 5 9.39 0.54 3.29
C SER A 5 9.53 -0.93 2.88
N ILE A 6 8.96 -1.79 3.70
CA ILE A 6 8.70 -3.17 3.34
C ILE A 6 7.19 -3.32 3.24
N GLY A 7 6.70 -3.89 2.15
CA GLY A 7 5.30 -4.26 2.00
C GLY A 7 5.04 -5.66 2.57
N PRO A 8 3.89 -6.28 2.29
CA PRO A 8 3.65 -7.69 2.56
C PRO A 8 4.65 -8.62 1.88
N ASP A 9 5.20 -8.22 0.72
CA ASP A 9 6.18 -9.01 -0.03
C ASP A 9 7.57 -8.96 0.63
N GLU A 10 7.90 -10.02 1.35
CA GLU A 10 9.17 -10.16 2.06
C GLU A 10 10.40 -10.33 1.14
N TYR A 11 10.20 -10.49 -0.17
CA TYR A 11 11.32 -10.51 -1.13
C TYR A 11 11.83 -9.11 -1.45
N LYS A 12 11.12 -8.05 -1.03
CA LYS A 12 11.41 -6.65 -1.34
C LYS A 12 11.60 -5.84 -0.07
N GLU A 13 12.79 -5.96 0.53
CA GLU A 13 13.04 -5.42 1.88
C GLU A 13 13.19 -3.89 1.94
N HIS A 14 13.72 -3.24 0.88
CA HIS A 14 14.06 -1.82 0.93
C HIS A 14 13.61 -1.10 -0.34
N VAL A 15 12.31 -0.96 -0.49
CA VAL A 15 11.71 -0.30 -1.65
C VAL A 15 11.12 1.05 -1.29
N ASP A 16 11.10 1.96 -2.24
CA ASP A 16 10.48 3.26 -2.09
C ASP A 16 9.07 3.23 -2.66
N ASN A 17 8.15 3.92 -2.00
CA ASN A 17 6.77 4.05 -2.43
C ASN A 17 6.05 2.72 -2.71
N ASN A 18 6.21 1.73 -1.82
CA ASN A 18 5.44 0.49 -1.93
C ASN A 18 3.94 0.79 -2.00
N ALA A 19 3.28 0.30 -3.05
CA ALA A 19 1.88 0.60 -3.34
C ALA A 19 0.95 0.20 -2.19
N TYR A 20 1.04 -1.04 -1.72
CA TYR A 20 0.24 -1.53 -0.60
C TYR A 20 0.37 -0.61 0.62
N THR A 21 1.60 -0.34 1.05
CA THR A 21 1.89 0.50 2.21
C THR A 21 1.31 1.91 2.06
N ASN A 22 1.49 2.53 0.87
CA ASN A 22 1.02 3.89 0.63
C ASN A 22 -0.51 3.97 0.60
N TYR A 23 -1.18 3.04 -0.09
CA TYR A 23 -2.64 2.99 -0.11
C TYR A 23 -3.23 2.72 1.27
N MET A 24 -2.66 1.79 2.04
CA MET A 24 -3.12 1.49 3.40
C MET A 24 -2.89 2.66 4.36
N ALA A 25 -1.78 3.38 4.23
CA ALA A 25 -1.54 4.60 4.99
C ALA A 25 -2.56 5.70 4.64
N HIS A 26 -2.85 5.90 3.35
CA HIS A 26 -3.87 6.83 2.89
C HIS A 26 -5.25 6.47 3.46
N GLU A 27 -5.63 5.21 3.34
CA GLU A 27 -6.94 4.73 3.83
C GLU A 27 -7.07 4.88 5.35
N ASN A 28 -6.02 4.58 6.10
CA ASN A 28 -6.00 4.79 7.55
C ASN A 28 -6.24 6.26 7.92
N MET A 29 -5.57 7.20 7.23
CA MET A 29 -5.79 8.64 7.43
C MET A 29 -7.21 9.06 7.03
N ARG A 30 -7.75 8.51 5.94
CA ARG A 30 -9.11 8.79 5.48
C ARG A 30 -10.14 8.34 6.51
N LEU A 31 -10.00 7.12 7.02
CA LEU A 31 -10.88 6.59 8.06
C LEU A 31 -10.79 7.40 9.36
N ALA A 32 -9.59 7.81 9.77
CA ALA A 32 -9.42 8.66 10.96
C ALA A 32 -10.16 9.99 10.80
N ALA A 33 -10.04 10.65 9.64
CA ALA A 33 -10.79 11.89 9.37
C ALA A 33 -12.31 11.66 9.37
N GLN A 34 -12.79 10.54 8.82
CA GLN A 34 -14.22 10.20 8.87
C GLN A 34 -14.72 9.95 10.29
N VAL A 35 -13.92 9.25 11.12
CA VAL A 35 -14.27 9.04 12.54
C VAL A 35 -14.37 10.36 13.28
N ILE A 36 -13.42 11.30 13.07
CA ILE A 36 -13.48 12.63 13.67
C ILE A 36 -14.79 13.34 13.27
N ALA A 37 -15.16 13.33 12.00
CA ALA A 37 -16.40 13.91 11.52
C ALA A 37 -17.64 13.24 12.15
N CYS A 38 -17.70 11.92 12.17
CA CYS A 38 -18.79 11.16 12.75
C CYS A 38 -19.00 11.46 14.24
N ILE A 39 -17.92 11.45 15.05
CA ILE A 39 -18.06 11.75 16.49
C ILE A 39 -18.42 13.20 16.73
N ARG A 40 -17.96 14.14 15.89
CA ARG A 40 -18.34 15.56 15.96
C ARG A 40 -19.83 15.76 15.73
N ASP A 41 -20.40 15.06 14.76
CA ASP A 41 -21.78 15.26 14.33
C ASP A 41 -22.78 14.43 15.18
N GLU A 42 -22.43 13.18 15.51
CA GLU A 42 -23.33 12.23 16.12
C GLU A 42 -23.06 11.93 17.62
N LYS A 43 -21.84 12.20 18.11
CA LYS A 43 -21.39 11.84 19.47
C LYS A 43 -20.67 13.01 20.15
N LYS A 44 -21.40 14.12 20.30
CA LYS A 44 -20.84 15.39 20.83
C LYS A 44 -20.17 15.27 22.20
N ASP A 45 -20.69 14.41 23.06
CA ASP A 45 -20.12 14.14 24.38
C ASP A 45 -18.75 13.44 24.29
N ILE A 46 -18.58 12.49 23.35
CA ILE A 46 -17.32 11.81 23.08
C ILE A 46 -16.34 12.82 22.44
N TYR A 47 -16.80 13.56 21.44
CA TYR A 47 -16.01 14.60 20.79
C TYR A 47 -15.44 15.58 21.80
N GLY A 48 -16.26 16.13 22.70
CA GLY A 48 -15.84 17.07 23.73
C GLY A 48 -14.82 16.50 24.71
N LYS A 49 -14.93 15.21 25.08
CA LYS A 49 -13.94 14.55 25.93
C LYS A 49 -12.59 14.39 25.25
N ILE A 50 -12.59 13.91 23.99
CA ILE A 50 -11.35 13.73 23.22
C ILE A 50 -10.72 15.08 22.92
N GLN A 51 -11.51 16.09 22.52
CA GLN A 51 -11.02 17.45 22.28
C GLN A 51 -10.31 18.04 23.49
N LYS A 52 -10.85 17.84 24.69
CA LYS A 52 -10.21 18.30 25.92
C LYS A 52 -8.84 17.62 26.15
N LEU A 53 -8.76 16.30 25.97
CA LEU A 53 -7.50 15.56 26.08
C LEU A 53 -6.46 16.07 25.07
N MET A 54 -6.87 16.30 23.81
CA MET A 54 -5.97 16.82 22.79
C MET A 54 -5.50 18.25 23.10
N GLN A 55 -6.34 19.09 23.69
CA GLN A 55 -5.96 20.43 24.12
C GLN A 55 -4.93 20.41 25.25
N GLU A 56 -5.02 19.45 26.16
CA GLU A 56 -4.00 19.23 27.21
C GLU A 56 -2.63 18.86 26.61
N GLU A 57 -2.61 18.20 25.45
CA GLU A 57 -1.40 17.88 24.67
C GLU A 57 -0.98 19.00 23.68
N GLY A 58 -1.66 20.15 23.70
CA GLY A 58 -1.34 21.32 22.86
C GLY A 58 -1.79 21.24 21.41
N THR A 59 -2.78 20.40 21.09
CA THR A 59 -3.35 20.24 19.75
C THR A 59 -4.89 20.19 19.80
N SER A 60 -5.56 19.95 18.66
CA SER A 60 -7.00 19.80 18.58
C SER A 60 -7.41 18.78 17.53
N LEU A 61 -8.67 18.30 17.60
CA LEU A 61 -9.24 17.42 16.59
C LEU A 61 -9.33 18.08 15.22
N GLU A 62 -9.59 19.39 15.17
CA GLU A 62 -9.63 20.17 13.94
C GLU A 62 -8.25 20.24 13.29
N GLN A 63 -7.20 20.51 14.08
CA GLN A 63 -5.83 20.53 13.59
C GLN A 63 -5.40 19.16 13.08
N LEU A 64 -5.75 18.09 13.82
CA LEU A 64 -5.48 16.72 13.38
C LEU A 64 -6.19 16.41 12.05
N GLU A 65 -7.46 16.77 11.90
CA GLU A 65 -8.22 16.57 10.66
C GLU A 65 -7.58 17.30 9.47
N GLU A 66 -7.13 18.53 9.67
CA GLU A 66 -6.41 19.30 8.63
C GLU A 66 -5.06 18.66 8.26
N GLU A 67 -4.28 18.24 9.26
CA GLU A 67 -3.03 17.53 9.04
C GLU A 67 -3.22 16.21 8.27
N LEU A 68 -4.23 15.42 8.61
CA LEU A 68 -4.55 14.19 7.91
C LEU A 68 -4.88 14.46 6.44
N LYS A 69 -5.74 15.47 6.18
CA LYS A 69 -6.10 15.89 4.81
C LYS A 69 -4.88 16.37 4.01
N ASP A 70 -3.98 17.11 4.63
CA ASP A 70 -2.78 17.59 3.98
C ASP A 70 -1.79 16.46 3.69
N LYS A 71 -1.60 15.53 4.62
CA LYS A 71 -0.76 14.34 4.44
C LYS A 71 -1.30 13.43 3.33
N MET A 72 -2.63 13.19 3.29
CA MET A 72 -3.25 12.40 2.21
C MET A 72 -3.00 13.01 0.83
N LYS A 73 -3.10 14.33 0.67
CA LYS A 73 -2.83 15.03 -0.60
C LYS A 73 -1.38 14.90 -1.07
N LYS A 74 -0.46 14.81 -0.12
CA LYS A 74 0.99 14.74 -0.40
C LYS A 74 1.50 13.31 -0.57
N LEU A 75 0.72 12.33 -0.16
CA LEU A 75 1.10 10.93 -0.26
C LEU A 75 1.02 10.48 -1.71
N TYR A 76 2.12 9.93 -2.22
CA TYR A 76 2.16 9.34 -3.55
C TYR A 76 1.41 8.01 -3.55
N LEU A 77 0.45 7.87 -4.47
CA LEU A 77 -0.29 6.63 -4.69
C LEU A 77 0.03 6.11 -6.09
N PRO A 78 0.78 5.00 -6.22
CA PRO A 78 1.08 4.41 -7.52
C PRO A 78 -0.19 4.16 -8.32
N GLN A 79 -0.20 4.61 -9.57
CA GLN A 79 -1.35 4.45 -10.48
C GLN A 79 -1.07 3.32 -11.47
N PRO A 80 -2.10 2.70 -12.04
CA PRO A 80 -1.92 1.75 -13.13
C PRO A 80 -1.14 2.36 -14.28
N ASP A 81 -0.15 1.65 -14.79
CA ASP A 81 0.59 2.04 -15.98
C ASP A 81 -0.36 2.16 -17.19
N GLU A 82 -0.23 3.21 -17.96
CA GLU A 82 -1.17 3.54 -19.05
C GLU A 82 -1.22 2.47 -20.15
N LYS A 83 -0.14 1.75 -20.39
CA LYS A 83 -0.04 0.75 -21.47
C LYS A 83 -0.48 -0.63 -21.00
N THR A 84 -0.04 -1.03 -19.82
CA THR A 84 -0.27 -2.38 -19.29
C THR A 84 -1.49 -2.47 -18.39
N GLY A 85 -1.86 -1.38 -17.73
CA GLY A 85 -2.89 -1.33 -16.69
C GLY A 85 -2.45 -1.97 -15.37
N ILE A 86 -1.17 -2.31 -15.23
CA ILE A 86 -0.60 -2.91 -14.02
C ILE A 86 -0.17 -1.81 -13.06
N ILE A 87 -0.53 -1.94 -11.79
CA ILE A 87 -0.06 -1.06 -10.72
C ILE A 87 1.37 -1.50 -10.35
N PRO A 88 2.39 -0.61 -10.44
CA PRO A 88 3.73 -0.96 -9.99
C PRO A 88 3.72 -1.21 -8.47
N GLN A 89 4.33 -2.30 -8.05
CA GLN A 89 4.40 -2.65 -6.62
C GLN A 89 5.16 -1.61 -5.80
N PHE A 90 6.17 -0.95 -6.42
CA PHE A 90 7.00 0.11 -5.86
C PHE A 90 7.72 0.88 -6.97
N ASP A 91 8.44 1.94 -6.62
CA ASP A 91 9.23 2.72 -7.57
C ASP A 91 10.30 1.86 -8.24
N GLY A 92 10.36 1.89 -9.58
CA GLY A 92 11.31 1.11 -10.37
C GLY A 92 10.92 -0.36 -10.56
N TYR A 93 9.71 -0.77 -10.20
CA TYR A 93 9.25 -2.17 -10.34
C TYR A 93 9.42 -2.70 -11.77
N PHE A 94 9.06 -1.91 -12.78
CA PHE A 94 9.16 -2.31 -14.19
C PHE A 94 10.58 -2.31 -14.76
N ASP A 95 11.54 -1.75 -14.04
CA ASP A 95 12.96 -1.79 -14.40
C ASP A 95 13.64 -3.09 -13.94
N LEU A 96 12.96 -3.87 -13.09
CA LEU A 96 13.46 -5.14 -12.62
C LEU A 96 13.39 -6.20 -13.71
N LYS A 97 14.31 -7.18 -13.63
CA LYS A 97 14.35 -8.32 -14.53
C LYS A 97 13.08 -9.16 -14.43
N GLU A 98 12.41 -9.39 -15.55
CA GLU A 98 11.35 -10.39 -15.62
C GLU A 98 11.88 -11.80 -15.39
N ILE A 99 11.07 -12.63 -14.75
CA ILE A 99 11.39 -14.05 -14.53
C ILE A 99 10.41 -14.93 -15.28
N ASP A 100 10.94 -15.91 -16.04
CA ASP A 100 10.12 -16.94 -16.66
C ASP A 100 9.75 -18.01 -15.63
N LEU A 101 8.51 -17.93 -15.13
CA LEU A 101 7.96 -18.91 -14.19
C LEU A 101 7.42 -20.18 -14.90
N SER A 102 7.43 -20.25 -16.23
CA SER A 102 6.89 -21.40 -16.98
C SER A 102 7.62 -22.70 -16.66
N VAL A 103 8.91 -22.62 -16.38
CA VAL A 103 9.77 -23.75 -16.00
C VAL A 103 9.32 -24.43 -14.69
N TYR A 104 8.67 -23.68 -13.80
CA TYR A 104 8.18 -24.18 -12.50
C TYR A 104 6.76 -24.76 -12.58
N LYS A 105 5.97 -24.41 -13.59
CA LYS A 105 4.57 -24.88 -13.73
C LYS A 105 4.45 -26.38 -13.98
N ASN A 106 5.46 -26.98 -14.60
CA ASN A 106 5.48 -28.39 -14.99
C ASN A 106 6.43 -29.23 -14.14
N ALA A 107 7.01 -28.65 -13.09
CA ALA A 107 7.93 -29.39 -12.24
C ALA A 107 7.17 -30.44 -11.41
N SER A 108 7.63 -31.68 -11.46
CA SER A 108 7.09 -32.78 -10.64
C SER A 108 7.41 -32.63 -9.13
N VAL A 109 8.28 -31.70 -8.81
CA VAL A 109 8.69 -31.36 -7.44
C VAL A 109 8.31 -29.91 -7.19
N VAL A 110 7.58 -29.67 -6.11
CA VAL A 110 7.29 -28.31 -5.64
C VAL A 110 8.62 -27.72 -5.13
N GLY A 111 9.33 -27.03 -6.02
CA GLY A 111 10.52 -26.26 -5.67
C GLY A 111 10.18 -24.82 -5.35
N THR A 112 11.06 -24.14 -4.66
CA THR A 112 11.00 -22.70 -4.48
C THR A 112 11.96 -22.04 -5.45
N ILE A 113 11.71 -20.80 -5.82
CA ILE A 113 12.59 -19.97 -6.65
C ILE A 113 14.04 -19.95 -6.11
N PHE A 114 14.24 -20.15 -4.81
CA PHE A 114 15.54 -20.21 -4.16
C PHE A 114 16.38 -21.46 -4.46
N HIS A 115 15.87 -22.42 -5.22
CA HIS A 115 16.71 -23.47 -5.80
C HIS A 115 17.61 -22.94 -6.90
N ASP A 116 17.15 -21.92 -7.64
CA ASP A 116 17.83 -21.39 -8.82
C ASP A 116 18.40 -19.98 -8.59
N TYR A 117 17.88 -19.26 -7.61
CA TYR A 117 18.23 -17.86 -7.34
C TYR A 117 18.50 -17.64 -5.86
N SER A 118 19.49 -16.81 -5.56
CA SER A 118 19.73 -16.33 -4.20
C SER A 118 18.69 -15.29 -3.78
N GLY A 119 18.62 -14.99 -2.48
CA GLY A 119 17.78 -13.88 -1.99
C GLY A 119 18.17 -12.51 -2.59
N GLU A 120 19.46 -12.32 -2.89
CA GLU A 120 19.96 -11.11 -3.54
C GLU A 120 19.49 -11.02 -5.00
N ASP A 121 19.53 -12.13 -5.74
CA ASP A 121 19.03 -12.19 -7.12
C ASP A 121 17.54 -11.83 -7.18
N VAL A 122 16.74 -12.38 -6.26
CA VAL A 122 15.29 -12.14 -6.20
C VAL A 122 14.94 -10.68 -5.92
N GLN A 123 15.79 -9.94 -5.20
CA GLN A 123 15.60 -8.49 -5.02
C GLN A 123 15.62 -7.74 -6.37
N GLY A 124 16.43 -8.20 -7.34
CA GLY A 124 16.56 -7.61 -8.67
C GLY A 124 15.56 -8.13 -9.71
N MET A 125 14.56 -8.91 -9.32
CA MET A 125 13.59 -9.53 -10.24
C MET A 125 12.16 -9.14 -9.93
N GLN A 126 11.28 -9.21 -10.95
CA GLN A 126 9.83 -9.07 -10.79
C GLN A 126 9.22 -10.37 -10.21
N ALA A 127 9.76 -10.81 -9.08
CA ALA A 127 9.30 -12.00 -8.36
C ALA A 127 8.84 -11.58 -6.97
N GLY A 128 7.64 -11.95 -6.59
CA GLY A 128 7.06 -11.70 -5.27
C GLY A 128 6.81 -13.00 -4.53
N LYS A 129 7.01 -13.00 -3.24
CA LYS A 129 6.58 -14.08 -2.34
C LYS A 129 5.11 -13.90 -1.97
N GLN A 130 4.70 -12.67 -1.70
CA GLN A 130 3.32 -12.27 -1.45
C GLN A 130 2.83 -11.35 -2.57
N ALA A 131 1.56 -11.46 -2.89
CA ALA A 131 0.94 -10.72 -3.97
C ALA A 131 0.36 -9.38 -3.47
N ASP A 132 1.24 -8.44 -3.12
CA ASP A 132 0.89 -7.12 -2.55
C ASP A 132 -0.24 -6.43 -3.30
N ILE A 133 -0.16 -6.38 -4.63
CA ILE A 133 -1.16 -5.68 -5.43
C ILE A 133 -2.49 -6.42 -5.45
N VAL A 134 -2.48 -7.74 -5.50
CA VAL A 134 -3.73 -8.54 -5.46
C VAL A 134 -4.41 -8.36 -4.10
N GLU A 135 -3.64 -8.37 -3.01
CA GLU A 135 -4.17 -8.13 -1.67
C GLU A 135 -4.72 -6.70 -1.54
N LEU A 136 -4.01 -5.71 -2.05
CA LEU A 136 -4.47 -4.32 -2.10
C LEU A 136 -5.80 -4.20 -2.84
N LEU A 137 -5.93 -4.80 -4.01
CA LEU A 137 -7.14 -4.77 -4.83
C LEU A 137 -8.31 -5.51 -4.20
N TYR A 138 -8.03 -6.52 -3.38
CA TYR A 138 -9.05 -7.22 -2.60
C TYR A 138 -9.57 -6.35 -1.45
N GLN A 139 -8.69 -5.62 -0.77
CA GLN A 139 -9.08 -4.78 0.37
C GLN A 139 -9.70 -3.44 -0.05
N MET A 140 -9.30 -2.93 -1.22
CA MET A 140 -9.70 -1.61 -1.71
C MET A 140 -10.25 -1.71 -3.14
N GLU A 141 -11.50 -2.15 -3.25
CA GLU A 141 -12.12 -2.47 -4.55
C GLU A 141 -12.22 -1.27 -5.50
N ASP A 142 -12.29 -0.06 -4.98
CA ASP A 142 -12.58 1.15 -5.75
C ASP A 142 -11.34 1.89 -6.28
N ILE A 143 -10.12 1.38 -6.03
CA ILE A 143 -8.90 2.11 -6.42
C ILE A 143 -8.58 2.02 -7.91
N THR A 144 -9.22 1.12 -8.64
CA THR A 144 -8.99 0.96 -10.09
C THR A 144 -10.21 0.35 -10.79
N THR A 145 -10.18 0.34 -12.11
CA THR A 145 -11.27 -0.22 -12.94
C THR A 145 -11.27 -1.76 -12.92
N PRO A 146 -12.42 -2.42 -13.20
CA PRO A 146 -12.48 -3.86 -13.37
C PRO A 146 -11.48 -4.41 -14.39
N ASP A 147 -11.27 -3.69 -15.49
CA ASP A 147 -10.31 -4.09 -16.54
C ASP A 147 -8.87 -4.09 -16.02
N ASN A 148 -8.50 -3.09 -15.22
CA ASN A 148 -7.17 -3.04 -14.60
C ASN A 148 -7.02 -4.10 -13.52
N LYS A 149 -8.06 -4.40 -12.74
CA LYS A 149 -8.05 -5.51 -11.78
C LYS A 149 -7.73 -6.86 -12.44
N ALA A 150 -8.32 -7.11 -13.62
CA ALA A 150 -8.09 -8.35 -14.35
C ALA A 150 -6.66 -8.50 -14.89
N LYS A 151 -5.88 -7.42 -14.96
CA LYS A 151 -4.48 -7.41 -15.42
C LYS A 151 -3.45 -7.56 -14.30
N ASN A 152 -3.85 -7.26 -13.07
CA ASN A 152 -3.01 -7.35 -11.87
C ASN A 152 -3.20 -8.69 -11.15
#